data_1dd460a61fa3853331ab1c3252f06d88
#
_entry.id   1dd460a61fa3853331ab1c3252f06d88
#
_cell.length_a   1.000
_cell.length_b   1.000
_cell.length_c   1.000
_cell.angle_alpha   90.00
_cell.angle_beta   90.00
_cell.angle_gamma   90.00
#
_symmetry.space_group_name_H-M   'P 1'
#
loop_
_entity.id
_entity.type
_entity.pdbx_description
1 polymer ?
#
loop_
_entity_poly.entity_id
_entity_poly.type
_entity_poly.pdbx_seq_one_letter_code
_entity_poly.pdbx_strand_id
1 'polypeptide(L)'
;MTFLQLCQRLRAECQDIGVGPASVLSSAPRDQIYIQAIREAWLEIQLLRPDWTFWPDDLSYTLTAPQSLAVDTDVPFIPEQYHVAIVYFALGQRALSASSTELVEKHNQLWSRYYSMLTDRYTGSVIVGVSPMPTSNNDQYSVGEILAQ
;
A
#
# COMPACT_ATOMS: atom_id res chain seq x y z
N MET A 1 12.80 6.96 -6.47
CA MET A 1 12.78 8.33 -5.86
C MET A 1 13.19 8.23 -4.40
N THR A 2 14.04 9.15 -3.92
CA THR A 2 14.39 9.25 -2.50
C THR A 2 13.30 9.94 -1.69
N PHE A 3 13.38 9.85 -0.36
CA PHE A 3 12.41 10.51 0.53
C PHE A 3 12.32 12.02 0.29
N LEU A 4 13.45 12.70 0.14
CA LEU A 4 13.46 14.12 -0.20
C LEU A 4 12.74 14.42 -1.52
N GLN A 5 13.00 13.61 -2.56
CA GLN A 5 12.34 13.78 -3.85
C GLN A 5 10.82 13.56 -3.78
N LEU A 6 10.36 12.64 -2.95
CA LEU A 6 8.93 12.43 -2.71
C LEU A 6 8.27 13.66 -2.06
N CYS A 7 8.92 14.26 -1.07
CA CYS A 7 8.44 15.47 -0.41
C CYS A 7 8.37 16.66 -1.38
N GLN A 8 9.42 16.85 -2.19
CA GLN A 8 9.47 17.90 -3.22
C GLN A 8 8.38 17.68 -4.28
N ARG A 9 8.17 16.42 -4.70
CA ARG A 9 7.13 16.07 -5.66
C ARG A 9 5.73 16.32 -5.09
N LEU A 10 5.45 15.92 -3.85
CA LEU A 10 4.17 16.19 -3.20
C LEU A 10 3.85 17.68 -3.17
N ARG A 11 4.82 18.50 -2.82
CA ARG A 11 4.64 19.96 -2.83
C ARG A 11 4.30 20.49 -4.21
N ALA A 12 4.98 20.03 -5.25
CA ALA A 12 4.68 20.41 -6.63
C ALA A 12 3.25 19.99 -7.03
N GLU A 13 2.81 18.80 -6.63
CA GLU A 13 1.45 18.31 -6.91
C GLU A 13 0.36 19.12 -6.16
N CYS A 14 0.69 19.68 -5.00
CA CYS A 14 -0.17 20.60 -4.26
C CYS A 14 -0.20 22.01 -4.86
N GLN A 15 0.55 22.28 -5.94
CA GLN A 15 0.68 23.60 -6.57
C GLN A 15 1.17 24.70 -5.60
N ASP A 16 1.89 24.30 -4.56
CA ASP A 16 2.39 25.25 -3.56
C ASP A 16 3.65 25.96 -4.04
N ILE A 17 3.70 27.27 -3.87
CA ILE A 17 4.78 28.12 -4.40
C ILE A 17 6.12 27.82 -3.71
N GLY A 18 7.19 27.66 -4.50
CA GLY A 18 8.58 27.47 -4.04
C GLY A 18 9.15 26.09 -4.33
N VAL A 19 10.42 25.89 -3.99
CA VAL A 19 11.23 24.75 -4.43
C VAL A 19 10.98 23.47 -3.59
N GLY A 20 10.29 23.53 -2.47
CA GLY A 20 10.14 22.42 -1.54
C GLY A 20 11.25 22.35 -0.50
N PRO A 21 11.20 21.36 0.41
CA PRO A 21 12.24 21.21 1.42
C PRO A 21 13.60 20.98 0.79
N ALA A 22 14.62 21.60 1.34
CA ALA A 22 16.02 21.35 0.97
C ALA A 22 16.55 20.08 1.63
N SER A 23 15.94 19.66 2.73
CA SER A 23 16.22 18.43 3.48
C SER A 23 14.99 17.99 4.26
N VAL A 24 14.83 16.70 4.48
CA VAL A 24 13.79 16.13 5.35
C VAL A 24 14.04 16.39 6.84
N LEU A 25 15.20 16.94 7.18
CA LEU A 25 15.55 17.43 8.52
C LEU A 25 15.17 18.89 8.74
N SER A 26 14.56 19.55 7.74
CA SER A 26 14.09 20.94 7.87
C SER A 26 13.13 21.07 9.05
N SER A 27 13.37 22.07 9.90
CA SER A 27 12.45 22.42 11.00
C SER A 27 11.39 23.45 10.59
N ALA A 28 11.41 23.92 9.34
CA ALA A 28 10.44 24.88 8.85
C ALA A 28 9.03 24.28 8.86
N PRO A 29 8.04 24.92 9.52
CA PRO A 29 6.68 24.34 9.64
C PRO A 29 6.05 23.95 8.30
N ARG A 30 6.31 24.75 7.25
CA ARG A 30 5.82 24.49 5.91
C ARG A 30 6.39 23.21 5.31
N ASP A 31 7.68 22.96 5.51
CA ASP A 31 8.34 21.74 5.01
C ASP A 31 7.88 20.50 5.78
N GLN A 32 7.72 20.64 7.10
CA GLN A 32 7.28 19.55 7.97
C GLN A 32 5.92 18.97 7.55
N ILE A 33 5.04 19.77 6.98
CA ILE A 33 3.75 19.33 6.48
C ILE A 33 3.91 18.27 5.37
N TYR A 34 4.83 18.48 4.42
CA TYR A 34 5.07 17.55 3.33
C TYR A 34 5.87 16.33 3.77
N ILE A 35 6.85 16.56 4.65
CA ILE A 35 7.70 15.50 5.22
C ILE A 35 6.83 14.51 6.00
N GLN A 36 5.97 15.02 6.86
CA GLN A 36 5.08 14.19 7.67
C GLN A 36 4.04 13.46 6.80
N ALA A 37 3.44 14.14 5.82
CA ALA A 37 2.47 13.54 4.92
C ALA A 37 3.04 12.34 4.13
N ILE A 38 4.30 12.43 3.66
CA ILE A 38 4.95 11.31 2.97
C ILE A 38 5.28 10.17 3.94
N ARG A 39 5.73 10.47 5.16
CA ARG A 39 5.97 9.43 6.18
C ARG A 39 4.71 8.65 6.53
N GLU A 40 3.64 9.36 6.80
CA GLU A 40 2.34 8.77 7.13
C GLU A 40 1.79 7.96 5.96
N ALA A 41 1.83 8.53 4.75
CA ALA A 41 1.39 7.85 3.54
C ALA A 41 2.14 6.53 3.30
N TRP A 42 3.46 6.52 3.46
CA TRP A 42 4.24 5.31 3.31
C TRP A 42 3.93 4.28 4.39
N LEU A 43 3.79 4.70 5.62
CA LEU A 43 3.37 3.82 6.72
C LEU A 43 2.00 3.20 6.44
N GLU A 44 1.02 4.01 6.06
CA GLU A 44 -0.34 3.54 5.80
C GLU A 44 -0.40 2.57 4.61
N ILE A 45 0.33 2.84 3.51
CA ILE A 45 0.40 1.92 2.36
C ILE A 45 0.93 0.55 2.79
N GLN A 46 1.93 0.50 3.64
CA GLN A 46 2.48 -0.74 4.18
C GLN A 46 1.44 -1.50 5.02
N LEU A 47 0.60 -0.79 5.77
CA LEU A 47 -0.41 -1.37 6.65
C LEU A 47 -1.72 -1.71 5.95
N LEU A 48 -1.97 -1.18 4.74
CA LEU A 48 -3.19 -1.45 3.99
C LEU A 48 -3.39 -2.94 3.71
N ARG A 49 -2.31 -3.68 3.53
CA ARG A 49 -2.37 -5.10 3.24
C ARG A 49 -1.19 -5.85 3.85
N PRO A 50 -1.42 -6.97 4.54
CA PRO A 50 -0.36 -7.78 5.13
C PRO A 50 0.35 -8.67 4.10
N ASP A 51 -0.23 -8.81 2.91
CA ASP A 51 0.18 -9.73 1.85
C ASP A 51 0.97 -9.08 0.70
N TRP A 52 1.54 -7.89 0.94
CA TRP A 52 2.44 -7.28 -0.03
C TRP A 52 3.68 -8.14 -0.30
N THR A 53 4.01 -8.37 -1.57
CA THR A 53 5.17 -9.18 -1.99
C THR A 53 6.38 -8.34 -2.41
N PHE A 54 6.36 -7.02 -2.24
CA PHE A 54 7.49 -6.15 -2.53
C PHE A 54 8.48 -6.00 -1.36
N TRP A 55 8.21 -6.65 -0.24
CA TRP A 55 9.13 -6.69 0.89
C TRP A 55 10.42 -7.42 0.51
N PRO A 56 11.59 -6.98 0.96
CA PRO A 56 12.82 -7.76 0.80
C PRO A 56 12.67 -9.15 1.43
N ASP A 57 13.14 -10.18 0.71
CA ASP A 57 12.99 -11.59 1.11
C ASP A 57 13.64 -11.93 2.45
N ASP A 58 14.62 -11.15 2.88
CA ASP A 58 15.33 -11.30 4.16
C ASP A 58 14.54 -10.79 5.36
N LEU A 59 13.54 -9.97 5.11
CA LEU A 59 12.54 -9.61 6.11
C LEU A 59 11.51 -10.73 6.18
N SER A 60 11.92 -11.90 6.72
CA SER A 60 10.97 -12.97 7.01
C SER A 60 9.72 -12.37 7.67
N TYR A 61 8.56 -12.68 7.14
CA TYR A 61 7.21 -12.16 7.39
C TYR A 61 6.76 -12.05 8.86
N THR A 62 7.61 -11.66 9.71
CA THR A 62 7.22 -11.07 10.96
C THR A 62 7.08 -9.57 10.69
N LEU A 63 5.86 -9.11 10.61
CA LEU A 63 5.43 -7.70 10.62
C LEU A 63 6.00 -6.93 11.82
N THR A 64 7.30 -7.02 12.03
CA THR A 64 7.91 -6.54 13.27
C THR A 64 8.13 -5.04 13.24
N ALA A 65 8.31 -4.43 12.07
CA ALA A 65 8.26 -2.97 11.94
C ALA A 65 8.14 -2.56 10.48
N PRO A 66 7.16 -1.70 10.10
CA PRO A 66 7.14 -1.08 8.78
C PRO A 66 8.39 -0.24 8.58
N GLN A 67 8.84 -0.12 7.31
CA GLN A 67 9.95 0.75 6.96
C GLN A 67 9.63 2.20 7.32
N SER A 68 10.52 2.85 8.07
CA SER A 68 10.43 4.28 8.31
C SER A 68 11.38 5.04 7.38
N LEU A 69 10.95 6.22 6.89
CA LEU A 69 11.78 7.14 6.11
C LEU A 69 12.29 8.24 7.04
N ALA A 70 13.60 8.31 7.25
CA ALA A 70 14.22 9.18 8.24
C ALA A 70 15.14 10.24 7.63
N VAL A 71 15.93 9.87 6.61
CA VAL A 71 16.93 10.73 5.99
C VAL A 71 16.66 10.98 4.50
N ASP A 72 17.26 12.03 3.95
CA ASP A 72 17.02 12.50 2.56
C ASP A 72 17.18 11.40 1.49
N THR A 73 18.09 10.47 1.73
CA THR A 73 18.47 9.42 0.77
C THR A 73 17.68 8.14 0.93
N ASP A 74 16.81 8.03 1.93
CA ASP A 74 15.98 6.84 2.13
C ASP A 74 15.11 6.59 0.90
N VAL A 75 15.00 5.31 0.53
CA VAL A 75 14.21 4.86 -0.61
C VAL A 75 13.17 3.86 -0.13
N PRO A 76 11.90 4.04 -0.46
CA PRO A 76 10.87 3.06 -0.14
C PRO A 76 11.15 1.71 -0.79
N PHE A 77 10.81 0.61 -0.11
CA PHE A 77 10.98 -0.75 -0.64
C PHE A 77 10.10 -1.08 -1.84
N ILE A 78 9.01 -0.34 -2.02
CA ILE A 78 8.17 -0.48 -3.21
C ILE A 78 9.01 -0.21 -4.48
N PRO A 79 8.82 -0.97 -5.59
CA PRO A 79 9.56 -0.75 -6.82
C PRO A 79 9.47 0.69 -7.33
N GLU A 80 10.56 1.19 -7.89
CA GLU A 80 10.73 2.62 -8.21
C GLU A 80 9.61 3.21 -9.07
N GLN A 81 9.09 2.43 -10.01
CA GLN A 81 7.98 2.85 -10.87
C GLN A 81 6.69 3.20 -10.12
N TYR A 82 6.58 2.76 -8.86
CA TYR A 82 5.41 3.01 -8.01
C TYR A 82 5.68 4.03 -6.90
N HIS A 83 6.88 4.59 -6.79
CA HIS A 83 7.17 5.58 -5.76
C HIS A 83 6.21 6.76 -5.77
N VAL A 84 5.73 7.13 -6.95
CA VAL A 84 4.75 8.21 -7.11
C VAL A 84 3.38 7.88 -6.48
N ALA A 85 3.06 6.60 -6.26
CA ALA A 85 1.84 6.20 -5.56
C ALA A 85 1.80 6.74 -4.13
N ILE A 86 2.96 6.80 -3.46
CA ILE A 86 3.09 7.39 -2.11
C ILE A 86 2.70 8.87 -2.15
N VAL A 87 3.16 9.59 -3.17
CA VAL A 87 2.84 11.01 -3.36
C VAL A 87 1.34 11.20 -3.55
N TYR A 88 0.69 10.39 -4.38
CA TYR A 88 -0.75 10.52 -4.61
C TYR A 88 -1.59 10.11 -3.41
N PHE A 89 -1.12 9.14 -2.62
CA PHE A 89 -1.77 8.82 -1.35
C PHE A 89 -1.67 9.99 -0.36
N ALA A 90 -0.48 10.56 -0.19
CA ALA A 90 -0.25 11.74 0.66
C ALA A 90 -1.06 12.97 0.18
N LEU A 91 -1.25 13.11 -1.14
CA LEU A 91 -2.06 14.18 -1.72
C LEU A 91 -3.50 14.15 -1.19
N GLY A 92 -4.09 12.96 -0.97
CA GLY A 92 -5.42 12.82 -0.40
C GLY A 92 -5.52 13.40 1.00
N GLN A 93 -4.55 13.12 1.87
CA GLN A 93 -4.51 13.69 3.22
C GLN A 93 -4.38 15.22 3.18
N ARG A 94 -3.57 15.74 2.25
CA ARG A 94 -3.41 17.20 2.05
C ARG A 94 -4.69 17.84 1.48
N ALA A 95 -5.35 17.17 0.55
CA ALA A 95 -6.60 17.65 -0.04
C ALA A 95 -7.69 17.84 1.01
N LEU A 96 -7.84 16.90 1.94
CA LEU A 96 -8.78 16.99 3.04
C LEU A 96 -8.47 18.18 3.95
N SER A 97 -7.20 18.40 4.31
CA SER A 97 -6.80 19.51 5.18
C SER A 97 -6.90 20.87 4.50
N ALA A 98 -6.78 20.94 3.17
CA ALA A 98 -6.89 22.17 2.40
C ALA A 98 -8.32 22.46 1.90
N SER A 99 -9.28 21.53 2.09
CA SER A 99 -10.64 21.59 1.58
C SER A 99 -10.71 21.84 0.05
N SER A 100 -9.75 21.25 -0.69
CA SER A 100 -9.63 21.43 -2.14
C SER A 100 -10.29 20.27 -2.88
N THR A 101 -11.41 20.53 -3.55
CA THR A 101 -12.12 19.55 -4.37
C THR A 101 -11.26 19.03 -5.51
N GLU A 102 -10.48 19.90 -6.16
CA GLU A 102 -9.60 19.55 -7.27
C GLU A 102 -8.51 18.54 -6.83
N LEU A 103 -7.90 18.76 -5.68
CA LEU A 103 -6.90 17.84 -5.14
C LEU A 103 -7.52 16.52 -4.72
N VAL A 104 -8.75 16.50 -4.21
CA VAL A 104 -9.49 15.28 -3.88
C VAL A 104 -9.76 14.45 -5.13
N GLU A 105 -10.24 15.07 -6.20
CA GLU A 105 -10.50 14.38 -7.47
C GLU A 105 -9.22 13.80 -8.07
N LYS A 106 -8.16 14.58 -8.08
CA LYS A 106 -6.84 14.15 -8.54
C LYS A 106 -6.31 12.97 -7.72
N HIS A 107 -6.43 13.03 -6.40
CA HIS A 107 -6.08 11.93 -5.51
C HIS A 107 -6.87 10.67 -5.88
N ASN A 108 -8.21 10.76 -5.94
CA ASN A 108 -9.07 9.61 -6.20
C ASN A 108 -8.73 8.91 -7.52
N GLN A 109 -8.50 9.67 -8.59
CA GLN A 109 -8.16 9.12 -9.90
C GLN A 109 -6.78 8.43 -9.89
N LEU A 110 -5.78 9.12 -9.39
CA LEU A 110 -4.39 8.66 -9.50
C LEU A 110 -4.09 7.58 -8.47
N TRP A 111 -4.54 7.75 -7.23
CA TRP A 111 -4.36 6.73 -6.21
C TRP A 111 -5.07 5.42 -6.57
N SER A 112 -6.34 5.46 -6.98
CA SER A 112 -7.08 4.27 -7.38
C SER A 112 -6.38 3.50 -8.51
N ARG A 113 -5.84 4.22 -9.49
CA ARG A 113 -5.08 3.62 -10.58
C ARG A 113 -3.82 2.91 -10.08
N TYR A 114 -3.01 3.61 -9.27
CA TYR A 114 -1.77 3.02 -8.75
C TYR A 114 -2.03 1.90 -7.76
N TYR A 115 -3.05 2.02 -6.92
CA TYR A 115 -3.45 0.99 -5.98
C TYR A 115 -3.87 -0.30 -6.71
N SER A 116 -4.69 -0.21 -7.75
CA SER A 116 -5.03 -1.36 -8.59
C SER A 116 -3.78 -2.03 -9.18
N MET A 117 -2.89 -1.24 -9.78
CA MET A 117 -1.64 -1.76 -10.35
C MET A 117 -0.74 -2.45 -9.31
N LEU A 118 -0.69 -1.92 -8.08
CA LEU A 118 0.06 -2.49 -6.98
C LEU A 118 -0.56 -3.80 -6.50
N THR A 119 -1.88 -3.82 -6.30
CA THR A 119 -2.58 -5.02 -5.85
C THR A 119 -2.50 -6.13 -6.87
N ASP A 120 -2.70 -5.84 -8.16
CA ASP A 120 -2.63 -6.84 -9.22
C ASP A 120 -1.24 -7.49 -9.34
N ARG A 121 -0.19 -6.79 -8.98
CA ARG A 121 1.18 -7.23 -9.22
C ARG A 121 1.93 -7.68 -7.95
N TYR A 122 1.61 -7.13 -6.81
CA TYR A 122 2.39 -7.31 -5.57
C TYR A 122 1.56 -7.82 -4.39
N THR A 123 0.39 -8.37 -4.65
CA THR A 123 -0.31 -9.14 -3.63
C THR A 123 -0.10 -10.62 -3.88
N GLY A 124 0.14 -11.36 -2.81
CA GLY A 124 0.13 -12.81 -2.89
C GLY A 124 -1.23 -13.26 -3.42
N SER A 125 -1.24 -14.14 -4.41
CA SER A 125 -2.44 -14.89 -4.73
C SER A 125 -2.80 -15.65 -3.46
N VAL A 126 -3.79 -15.18 -2.72
CA VAL A 126 -4.48 -16.05 -1.78
C VAL A 126 -5.13 -17.10 -2.67
N ILE A 127 -4.40 -18.17 -2.93
CA ILE A 127 -5.05 -19.41 -3.32
C ILE A 127 -5.90 -19.74 -2.09
N VAL A 128 -7.14 -19.28 -2.11
CA VAL A 128 -8.14 -19.91 -1.25
C VAL A 128 -8.10 -21.35 -1.70
N GLY A 129 -7.31 -22.15 -0.98
CA GLY A 129 -7.35 -23.58 -1.10
C GLY A 129 -8.79 -23.94 -0.80
N VAL A 130 -9.58 -24.08 -1.84
CA VAL A 130 -10.79 -24.84 -1.77
C VAL A 130 -10.26 -26.21 -1.40
N SER A 131 -10.21 -26.49 -0.09
CA SER A 131 -10.09 -27.86 0.39
C SER A 131 -11.15 -28.62 -0.39
N PRO A 132 -10.77 -29.61 -1.21
CA PRO A 132 -11.79 -30.44 -1.82
C PRO A 132 -12.64 -30.94 -0.65
N MET A 133 -13.92 -30.56 -0.63
CA MET A 133 -14.83 -31.15 0.33
C MET A 133 -14.58 -32.66 0.27
N PRO A 134 -14.36 -33.32 1.41
CA PRO A 134 -14.34 -34.77 1.39
C PRO A 134 -15.66 -35.20 0.76
N THR A 135 -15.58 -35.76 -0.44
CA THR A 135 -16.71 -36.42 -1.05
C THR A 135 -17.08 -37.52 -0.06
N SER A 136 -18.16 -37.29 0.65
CA SER A 136 -18.75 -38.28 1.51
C SER A 136 -19.12 -39.45 0.59
N ASN A 137 -18.25 -40.45 0.56
CA ASN A 137 -18.57 -41.78 -0.01
C ASN A 137 -19.60 -42.44 0.91
N ASN A 138 -20.83 -41.96 0.80
CA ASN A 138 -21.97 -42.58 1.44
C ASN A 138 -22.76 -43.40 0.41
N ASP A 139 -22.05 -44.12 -0.44
CA ASP A 139 -22.62 -45.13 -1.32
C ASP A 139 -22.16 -46.52 -0.88
N GLN A 140 -22.54 -46.89 0.32
CA GLN A 140 -22.59 -48.31 0.72
C GLN A 140 -23.74 -48.55 1.71
N TYR A 141 -24.97 -48.33 1.24
CA TYR A 141 -26.07 -49.12 1.75
C TYR A 141 -26.29 -50.24 0.76
N SER A 142 -25.55 -51.31 0.95
CA SER A 142 -25.93 -52.60 0.39
C SER A 142 -27.24 -53.03 1.04
N VAL A 143 -28.28 -53.00 0.25
CA VAL A 143 -29.56 -53.67 0.56
C VAL A 143 -29.26 -55.15 0.56
N GLY A 144 -28.88 -55.66 1.72
CA GLY A 144 -28.78 -57.09 1.94
C GLY A 144 -30.17 -57.67 2.14
N GLU A 145 -30.46 -58.54 1.26
CA GLU A 145 -31.47 -59.60 1.26
C GLU A 145 -32.11 -59.90 2.62
N ILE A 146 -33.39 -59.66 2.70
CA ILE A 146 -34.27 -60.44 3.56
C ILE A 146 -35.00 -61.45 2.68
N LEU A 147 -34.40 -62.63 2.59
CA LEU A 147 -35.10 -63.81 2.09
C LEU A 147 -35.35 -64.76 3.24
N ALA A 148 -36.63 -65.00 3.49
CA ALA A 148 -37.29 -66.17 3.86
C ALA A 148 -36.77 -67.08 5.03
N GLN A 149 -37.46 -67.15 6.06
CA GLN A 149 -38.18 -68.38 6.48
C GLN A 149 -39.21 -68.04 7.57
#